data_b422451b9c11069031757b6023b624b5
#
_entry.id   b422451b9c11069031757b6023b624b5
#
_cell.length_a   1.000
_cell.length_b   1.000
_cell.length_c   1.000
_cell.angle_alpha   90.00
_cell.angle_beta   90.00
_cell.angle_gamma   90.00
#
_symmetry.space_group_name_H-M   'P 1'
#
loop_
_entity.id
_entity.type
_entity.pdbx_description
1 polymer ?
#
loop_
_entity_poly.entity_id
_entity_poly.type
_entity_poly.pdbx_seq_one_letter_code
_entity_poly.pdbx_strand_id
1 'polypeptide(L)'
;MSYEKVSKYIILGAGPSGLAFAATLKRNGEDDFIIIDKEDSVGGLCRSIEVDGSPLDIGGGHFLDVNNKKVTDFLFSFHCKKEWNKFSRISKIETKYGVIDYPYESNIWQFPVDIQVEYLESISRSGSITNKSEPKVFSNWIQWKLGDKIANDYMLPYNKKIFSTDLDSLGTYWLHKLPNVSFKDVLRSCLDRKAFGSIPAHA
;
A
#
# COMPACT_ATOMS: atom_id res chain seq x y z
N MET A 1 -4.98 37.84 -32.47
CA MET A 1 -5.61 36.66 -33.07
C MET A 1 -5.50 35.52 -32.05
N SER A 2 -6.60 35.14 -31.41
CA SER A 2 -6.69 34.00 -30.54
C SER A 2 -6.74 32.75 -31.43
N TYR A 3 -5.70 31.93 -31.42
CA TYR A 3 -5.75 30.64 -32.09
C TYR A 3 -6.56 29.69 -31.21
N GLU A 4 -7.81 29.41 -31.55
CA GLU A 4 -8.52 28.26 -30.99
C GLU A 4 -7.93 27.00 -31.58
N LYS A 5 -7.17 26.26 -30.78
CA LYS A 5 -6.70 24.93 -31.14
C LYS A 5 -7.81 23.95 -30.80
N VAL A 6 -8.47 23.41 -31.79
CA VAL A 6 -9.43 22.31 -31.63
C VAL A 6 -8.66 20.99 -31.72
N SER A 7 -8.78 20.15 -30.71
CA SER A 7 -8.24 18.80 -30.71
C SER A 7 -9.32 17.79 -30.37
N LYS A 8 -9.24 16.60 -30.95
CA LYS A 8 -10.22 15.52 -30.76
C LYS A 8 -10.23 15.04 -29.30
N TYR A 9 -9.06 15.01 -28.65
CA TYR A 9 -8.93 14.64 -27.25
C TYR A 9 -8.16 15.70 -26.47
N ILE A 10 -8.69 16.04 -25.30
CA ILE A 10 -8.02 16.87 -24.31
C ILE A 10 -7.79 16.03 -23.08
N ILE A 11 -6.52 15.81 -22.70
CA ILE A 11 -6.10 15.03 -21.57
C ILE A 11 -5.73 16.00 -20.44
N LEU A 12 -6.45 15.95 -19.33
CA LEU A 12 -6.20 16.80 -18.17
C LEU A 12 -5.31 16.05 -17.17
N GLY A 13 -4.09 16.53 -17.05
CA GLY A 13 -3.04 15.95 -16.20
C GLY A 13 -2.01 15.13 -16.98
N ALA A 14 -0.74 15.49 -16.81
CA ALA A 14 0.43 14.79 -17.36
C ALA A 14 1.08 13.85 -16.36
N GLY A 15 0.31 13.33 -15.41
CA GLY A 15 0.74 12.23 -14.53
C GLY A 15 0.74 10.88 -15.26
N PRO A 16 1.13 9.77 -14.58
CA PRO A 16 1.24 8.44 -15.21
C PRO A 16 -0.02 8.02 -15.98
N SER A 17 -1.20 8.30 -15.46
CA SER A 17 -2.48 7.96 -16.12
C SER A 17 -2.69 8.71 -17.43
N GLY A 18 -2.49 10.03 -17.44
CA GLY A 18 -2.64 10.84 -18.64
C GLY A 18 -1.59 10.51 -19.71
N LEU A 19 -0.34 10.29 -19.29
CA LEU A 19 0.73 9.88 -20.18
C LEU A 19 0.50 8.47 -20.77
N ALA A 20 0.00 7.51 -19.98
CA ALA A 20 -0.35 6.19 -20.44
C ALA A 20 -1.49 6.21 -21.47
N PHE A 21 -2.51 7.06 -21.23
CA PHE A 21 -3.61 7.25 -22.17
C PHE A 21 -3.12 7.86 -23.48
N ALA A 22 -2.33 8.92 -23.43
CA ALA A 22 -1.73 9.55 -24.61
C ALA A 22 -0.85 8.58 -25.42
N ALA A 23 -0.02 7.80 -24.73
CA ALA A 23 0.81 6.76 -25.35
C ALA A 23 -0.04 5.68 -26.03
N THR A 24 -1.18 5.33 -25.44
CA THR A 24 -2.12 4.36 -26.01
C THR A 24 -2.82 4.93 -27.26
N LEU A 25 -3.26 6.19 -27.22
CA LEU A 25 -3.80 6.88 -28.41
C LEU A 25 -2.79 6.84 -29.56
N LYS A 26 -1.57 7.25 -29.30
CA LYS A 26 -0.50 7.28 -30.30
C LYS A 26 -0.19 5.91 -30.90
N ARG A 27 -0.18 4.86 -30.09
CA ARG A 27 0.01 3.46 -30.55
C ARG A 27 -1.12 2.97 -31.45
N ASN A 28 -2.31 3.54 -31.30
CA ASN A 28 -3.48 3.24 -32.13
C ASN A 28 -3.64 4.20 -33.35
N GLY A 29 -2.60 4.99 -33.65
CA GLY A 29 -2.60 5.89 -34.80
C GLY A 29 -3.39 7.17 -34.58
N GLU A 30 -3.72 7.52 -33.35
CA GLU A 30 -4.42 8.76 -33.02
C GLU A 30 -3.44 9.80 -32.48
N ASP A 31 -3.20 10.84 -33.27
CA ASP A 31 -2.26 11.92 -32.94
C ASP A 31 -2.98 13.25 -32.63
N ASP A 32 -4.30 13.32 -32.81
CA ASP A 32 -5.07 14.55 -32.55
C ASP A 32 -5.48 14.65 -31.08
N PHE A 33 -4.49 14.86 -30.22
CA PHE A 33 -4.70 15.12 -28.79
C PHE A 33 -3.75 16.19 -28.25
N ILE A 34 -4.14 16.81 -27.15
CA ILE A 34 -3.30 17.66 -26.30
C ILE A 34 -3.33 17.19 -24.86
N ILE A 35 -2.23 17.37 -24.15
CA ILE A 35 -2.13 17.15 -22.72
C ILE A 35 -1.96 18.51 -22.06
N ILE A 36 -2.76 18.78 -21.04
CA ILE A 36 -2.71 20.02 -20.24
C ILE A 36 -2.43 19.62 -18.79
N ASP A 37 -1.41 20.22 -18.19
CA ASP A 37 -1.09 20.06 -16.78
C ASP A 37 -0.96 21.44 -16.14
N LYS A 38 -1.18 21.51 -14.83
CA LYS A 38 -0.97 22.72 -14.03
C LYS A 38 0.50 23.00 -13.74
N GLU A 39 1.34 21.98 -13.87
CA GLU A 39 2.77 22.01 -13.59
C GLU A 39 3.56 22.13 -14.91
N ASP A 40 4.75 22.69 -14.83
CA ASP A 40 5.66 22.87 -15.97
C ASP A 40 6.37 21.58 -16.37
N SER A 41 6.23 20.51 -15.61
CA SER A 41 6.87 19.22 -15.87
C SER A 41 5.90 18.06 -15.78
N VAL A 42 6.13 17.04 -16.60
CA VAL A 42 5.32 15.81 -16.64
C VAL A 42 5.68 14.83 -15.52
N GLY A 43 4.82 13.85 -15.25
CA GLY A 43 5.07 12.75 -14.30
C GLY A 43 4.19 12.81 -13.04
N GLY A 44 3.54 13.94 -12.76
CA GLY A 44 2.66 14.08 -11.59
C GLY A 44 3.38 13.73 -10.29
N LEU A 45 2.79 12.90 -9.44
CA LEU A 45 3.40 12.46 -8.18
C LEU A 45 4.59 11.50 -8.33
N CYS A 46 4.81 10.95 -9.53
CA CYS A 46 5.96 10.10 -9.82
C CYS A 46 7.21 10.91 -10.23
N ARG A 47 7.17 12.23 -10.10
CA ARG A 47 8.33 13.10 -10.34
C ARG A 47 9.29 13.06 -9.15
N SER A 48 10.55 13.24 -9.49
CA SER A 48 11.58 13.57 -8.51
C SER A 48 12.12 14.98 -8.80
N ILE A 49 12.58 15.66 -7.77
CA ILE A 49 13.38 16.88 -7.85
C ILE A 49 14.78 16.56 -7.39
N GLU A 50 15.78 17.30 -7.87
CA GLU A 50 17.14 17.18 -7.38
C GLU A 50 17.33 18.08 -6.15
N VAL A 51 17.80 17.48 -5.05
CA VAL A 51 18.17 18.21 -3.83
C VAL A 51 19.55 17.75 -3.41
N ASP A 52 20.50 18.66 -3.35
CA ASP A 52 21.90 18.41 -2.97
C ASP A 52 22.54 17.23 -3.75
N GLY A 53 22.27 17.15 -5.07
CA GLY A 53 22.79 16.12 -5.94
C GLY A 53 22.13 14.74 -5.79
N SER A 54 21.01 14.66 -5.10
CA SER A 54 20.24 13.43 -4.93
C SER A 54 18.79 13.60 -5.38
N PRO A 55 18.18 12.59 -6.02
CA PRO A 55 16.77 12.65 -6.39
C PRO A 55 15.88 12.53 -5.14
N LEU A 56 14.92 13.43 -5.02
CA LEU A 56 13.88 13.43 -4.00
C LEU A 56 12.52 13.28 -4.68
N ASP A 57 11.82 12.20 -4.39
CA ASP A 57 10.47 11.94 -4.91
C ASP A 57 9.45 12.85 -4.23
N ILE A 58 8.73 13.66 -5.01
CA ILE A 58 7.78 14.64 -4.47
C ILE A 58 6.48 14.01 -3.94
N GLY A 59 6.12 12.84 -4.46
CA GLY A 59 4.93 12.08 -4.05
C GLY A 59 5.22 10.94 -3.07
N GLY A 60 6.44 10.88 -2.52
CA GLY A 60 6.93 9.73 -1.75
C GLY A 60 7.46 8.62 -2.64
N GLY A 61 8.19 7.66 -2.04
CA GLY A 61 8.77 6.55 -2.79
C GLY A 61 7.71 5.70 -3.49
N HIS A 62 7.78 5.62 -4.82
CA HIS A 62 6.88 4.82 -5.63
C HIS A 62 7.61 3.56 -6.11
N PHE A 63 7.00 2.41 -5.83
CA PHE A 63 7.48 1.11 -6.29
C PHE A 63 6.51 0.55 -7.31
N LEU A 64 7.04 -0.04 -8.37
CA LEU A 64 6.23 -0.74 -9.35
C LEU A 64 5.80 -2.10 -8.80
N ASP A 65 4.48 -2.33 -8.69
CA ASP A 65 3.94 -3.66 -8.43
C ASP A 65 3.99 -4.49 -9.73
N VAL A 66 4.83 -5.52 -9.71
CA VAL A 66 5.07 -6.41 -10.86
C VAL A 66 4.05 -7.53 -11.02
N ASN A 67 3.04 -7.62 -10.17
CA ASN A 67 2.04 -8.69 -10.21
C ASN A 67 1.10 -8.60 -11.42
N ASN A 68 0.91 -7.40 -11.99
CA ASN A 68 0.11 -7.23 -13.20
C ASN A 68 0.97 -7.23 -14.46
N LYS A 69 1.02 -8.39 -15.14
CA LYS A 69 1.83 -8.55 -16.36
C LYS A 69 1.49 -7.54 -17.47
N LYS A 70 0.23 -7.16 -17.64
CA LYS A 70 -0.16 -6.19 -18.69
C LYS A 70 0.43 -4.81 -18.40
N VAL A 71 0.44 -4.40 -17.13
CA VAL A 71 1.03 -3.12 -16.70
C VAL A 71 2.55 -3.15 -16.86
N THR A 72 3.20 -4.22 -16.41
CA THR A 72 4.65 -4.34 -16.52
C THR A 72 5.12 -4.43 -17.97
N ASP A 73 4.43 -5.17 -18.84
CA ASP A 73 4.74 -5.25 -20.26
C ASP A 73 4.57 -3.88 -20.94
N PHE A 74 3.53 -3.13 -20.57
CA PHE A 74 3.31 -1.78 -21.08
C PHE A 74 4.47 -0.85 -20.67
N LEU A 75 4.84 -0.82 -19.40
CA LEU A 75 5.93 0.04 -18.91
C LEU A 75 7.29 -0.35 -19.49
N PHE A 76 7.61 -1.63 -19.53
CA PHE A 76 8.87 -2.12 -20.10
C PHE A 76 8.94 -2.02 -21.64
N SER A 77 7.86 -1.61 -22.29
CA SER A 77 7.92 -1.23 -23.70
C SER A 77 8.52 0.18 -23.92
N PHE A 78 8.64 0.98 -22.86
CA PHE A 78 9.27 2.31 -22.87
C PHE A 78 10.62 2.32 -22.17
N HIS A 79 10.82 1.44 -21.20
CA HIS A 79 12.01 1.39 -20.36
C HIS A 79 12.69 0.03 -20.43
N CYS A 80 14.02 0.04 -20.47
CA CYS A 80 14.78 -1.20 -20.45
C CYS A 80 14.68 -1.83 -19.02
N LYS A 81 14.37 -3.13 -18.94
CA LYS A 81 14.33 -3.83 -17.65
C LYS A 81 15.63 -3.74 -16.85
N LYS A 82 16.78 -3.56 -17.51
CA LYS A 82 18.09 -3.42 -16.86
C LYS A 82 18.24 -2.11 -16.07
N GLU A 83 17.38 -1.13 -16.31
CA GLU A 83 17.34 0.15 -15.58
C GLU A 83 16.57 0.05 -14.27
N TRP A 84 15.91 -1.09 -14.03
CA TRP A 84 15.08 -1.34 -12.85
C TRP A 84 15.78 -2.27 -11.89
N ASN A 85 15.79 -1.88 -10.62
CA ASN A 85 16.29 -2.71 -9.54
C ASN A 85 15.13 -3.34 -8.78
N LYS A 86 15.29 -4.59 -8.38
CA LYS A 86 14.34 -5.28 -7.53
C LYS A 86 14.78 -5.17 -6.06
N PHE A 87 13.90 -4.67 -5.22
CA PHE A 87 14.13 -4.56 -3.79
C PHE A 87 13.14 -5.44 -3.03
N SER A 88 13.62 -6.06 -1.96
CA SER A 88 12.74 -6.64 -0.94
C SER A 88 12.49 -5.60 0.13
N ARG A 89 11.23 -5.23 0.33
CA ARG A 89 10.86 -4.29 1.38
C ARG A 89 11.09 -4.92 2.75
N ILE A 90 11.86 -4.25 3.59
CA ILE A 90 12.04 -4.60 4.99
C ILE A 90 11.39 -3.49 5.81
N SER A 91 10.32 -3.83 6.52
CA SER A 91 9.61 -2.89 7.40
C SER A 91 9.72 -3.35 8.84
N LYS A 92 9.96 -2.39 9.72
CA LYS A 92 10.02 -2.60 11.16
C LYS A 92 8.93 -1.76 11.82
N ILE A 93 8.46 -2.24 12.96
CA ILE A 93 7.43 -1.57 13.75
C ILE A 93 8.02 -1.30 15.13
N GLU A 94 8.14 -0.03 15.48
CA GLU A 94 8.51 0.39 16.83
C GLU A 94 7.28 0.32 17.74
N THR A 95 7.46 -0.34 18.89
CA THR A 95 6.39 -0.54 19.89
C THR A 95 6.92 -0.22 21.28
N LYS A 96 6.02 -0.09 22.24
CA LYS A 96 6.41 0.07 23.67
C LYS A 96 7.21 -1.11 24.24
N TYR A 97 7.23 -2.26 23.53
CA TYR A 97 7.96 -3.47 23.93
C TYR A 97 9.24 -3.69 23.12
N GLY A 98 9.61 -2.78 22.25
CA GLY A 98 10.75 -2.86 21.35
C GLY A 98 10.35 -2.89 19.87
N VAL A 99 11.35 -3.11 19.02
CA VAL A 99 11.17 -3.12 17.56
C VAL A 99 10.89 -4.53 17.09
N ILE A 100 9.83 -4.72 16.31
CA ILE A 100 9.48 -6.01 15.71
C ILE A 100 9.40 -5.91 14.19
N ASP A 101 9.40 -7.05 13.53
CA ASP A 101 9.20 -7.14 12.08
C ASP A 101 7.74 -6.92 11.68
N TYR A 102 7.53 -6.43 10.46
CA TYR A 102 6.22 -6.35 9.81
C TYR A 102 5.89 -7.71 9.13
N PRO A 103 4.64 -8.18 9.13
CA PRO A 103 3.45 -7.58 9.75
C PRO A 103 3.37 -7.90 11.27
N TYR A 104 2.64 -7.04 11.99
CA TYR A 104 2.56 -7.10 13.44
C TYR A 104 2.09 -8.46 13.96
N GLU A 105 0.96 -8.94 13.43
CA GLU A 105 0.31 -10.18 13.87
C GLU A 105 1.16 -11.44 13.63
N SER A 106 2.00 -11.46 12.60
CA SER A 106 2.92 -12.58 12.35
C SER A 106 4.16 -12.52 13.21
N ASN A 107 4.43 -11.42 13.88
CA ASN A 107 5.69 -11.15 14.57
C ASN A 107 5.53 -10.85 16.07
N ILE A 108 4.34 -11.07 16.65
CA ILE A 108 4.14 -10.95 18.10
C ILE A 108 5.03 -11.95 18.88
N TRP A 109 5.53 -13.00 18.25
CA TRP A 109 6.50 -13.94 18.83
C TRP A 109 7.83 -13.27 19.25
N GLN A 110 8.11 -12.07 18.77
CA GLN A 110 9.30 -11.28 19.12
C GLN A 110 9.13 -10.54 20.46
N PHE A 111 7.92 -10.49 21.01
CA PHE A 111 7.65 -9.92 22.33
C PHE A 111 7.99 -10.91 23.46
N PRO A 112 8.08 -10.43 24.72
CA PRO A 112 8.11 -11.28 25.90
C PRO A 112 6.91 -12.24 25.94
N VAL A 113 7.11 -13.44 26.49
CA VAL A 113 6.07 -14.51 26.45
C VAL A 113 4.75 -14.07 27.06
N ASP A 114 4.76 -13.37 28.19
CA ASP A 114 3.53 -12.89 28.83
C ASP A 114 2.75 -11.95 27.91
N ILE A 115 3.45 -11.09 27.18
CA ILE A 115 2.84 -10.18 26.20
C ILE A 115 2.28 -10.96 25.00
N GLN A 116 2.98 -12.01 24.53
CA GLN A 116 2.46 -12.90 23.50
C GLN A 116 1.12 -13.53 23.93
N VAL A 117 1.05 -14.02 25.17
CA VAL A 117 -0.17 -14.62 25.73
C VAL A 117 -1.33 -13.64 25.72
N GLU A 118 -1.12 -12.39 26.16
CA GLU A 118 -2.15 -11.34 26.12
C GLU A 118 -2.66 -11.07 24.71
N TYR A 119 -1.78 -11.04 23.69
CA TYR A 119 -2.20 -10.87 22.29
C TYR A 119 -2.97 -12.07 21.78
N LEU A 120 -2.51 -13.29 22.04
CA LEU A 120 -3.18 -14.52 21.62
C LEU A 120 -4.57 -14.64 22.25
N GLU A 121 -4.70 -14.31 23.52
CA GLU A 121 -6.00 -14.30 24.21
C GLU A 121 -6.95 -13.27 23.59
N SER A 122 -6.48 -12.06 23.30
CA SER A 122 -7.28 -11.03 22.66
C SER A 122 -7.75 -11.45 21.24
N ILE A 123 -6.85 -12.02 20.44
CA ILE A 123 -7.20 -12.50 19.10
C ILE A 123 -8.22 -13.65 19.19
N SER A 124 -8.05 -14.59 20.11
CA SER A 124 -8.97 -15.74 20.27
C SER A 124 -10.43 -15.32 20.53
N ARG A 125 -10.63 -14.13 21.11
CA ARG A 125 -11.95 -13.55 21.40
C ARG A 125 -12.46 -12.64 20.27
N SER A 126 -11.68 -12.43 19.23
CA SER A 126 -12.02 -11.54 18.10
C SER A 126 -13.27 -12.03 17.36
N GLY A 127 -13.94 -11.11 16.68
CA GLY A 127 -15.15 -11.42 15.94
C GLY A 127 -14.91 -12.40 14.78
N SER A 128 -13.74 -12.34 14.16
CA SER A 128 -13.33 -13.23 13.07
C SER A 128 -13.17 -14.70 13.52
N ILE A 129 -12.82 -14.92 14.77
CA ILE A 129 -12.70 -16.28 15.35
C ILE A 129 -14.05 -16.75 15.92
N THR A 130 -14.82 -15.85 16.49
CA THR A 130 -16.12 -16.15 17.10
C THR A 130 -17.30 -16.11 16.12
N ASN A 131 -17.02 -16.12 14.80
CA ASN A 131 -18.00 -16.11 13.72
C ASN A 131 -19.03 -14.96 13.74
N LYS A 132 -18.62 -13.80 14.24
CA LYS A 132 -19.43 -12.58 14.13
C LYS A 132 -19.37 -12.06 12.69
N SER A 133 -20.44 -11.40 12.23
CA SER A 133 -20.49 -10.78 10.91
C SER A 133 -19.36 -9.75 10.73
N GLU A 134 -18.77 -9.76 9.53
CA GLU A 134 -17.67 -8.84 9.19
C GLU A 134 -18.17 -7.40 9.10
N PRO A 135 -17.57 -6.45 9.86
CA PRO A 135 -17.93 -5.05 9.81
C PRO A 135 -17.56 -4.38 8.50
N LYS A 136 -18.34 -3.38 8.09
CA LYS A 136 -18.09 -2.54 6.89
C LYS A 136 -17.33 -1.27 7.20
N VAL A 137 -17.16 -0.91 8.46
CA VAL A 137 -16.39 0.25 8.94
C VAL A 137 -15.02 -0.21 9.34
N PHE A 138 -13.99 0.49 8.90
CA PHE A 138 -12.58 0.05 9.03
C PHE A 138 -12.11 -0.07 10.48
N SER A 139 -12.44 0.87 11.36
CA SER A 139 -12.11 0.79 12.80
C SER A 139 -12.66 -0.47 13.46
N ASN A 140 -13.93 -0.77 13.21
CA ASN A 140 -14.62 -1.95 13.74
C ASN A 140 -14.04 -3.24 13.13
N TRP A 141 -13.66 -3.20 11.84
CA TRP A 141 -13.01 -4.33 11.17
C TRP A 141 -11.66 -4.68 11.81
N ILE A 142 -10.87 -3.66 12.17
CA ILE A 142 -9.59 -3.87 12.85
C ILE A 142 -9.79 -4.68 14.15
N GLN A 143 -10.72 -4.27 14.99
CA GLN A 143 -11.03 -4.97 16.25
C GLN A 143 -11.59 -6.36 15.98
N TRP A 144 -12.53 -6.47 15.03
CA TRP A 144 -13.13 -7.73 14.62
C TRP A 144 -12.11 -8.73 14.10
N LYS A 145 -11.11 -8.28 13.33
CA LYS A 145 -10.10 -9.14 12.70
C LYS A 145 -8.97 -9.51 13.66
N LEU A 146 -8.45 -8.54 14.40
CA LEU A 146 -7.17 -8.64 15.10
C LEU A 146 -7.31 -8.69 16.64
N GLY A 147 -8.53 -8.52 17.16
CA GLY A 147 -8.78 -8.37 18.57
C GLY A 147 -8.38 -6.99 19.11
N ASP A 148 -8.89 -6.67 20.28
CA ASP A 148 -8.77 -5.33 20.88
C ASP A 148 -7.32 -4.93 21.18
N LYS A 149 -6.47 -5.90 21.54
CA LYS A 149 -5.10 -5.58 21.95
C LYS A 149 -4.24 -5.12 20.77
N ILE A 150 -4.22 -5.83 19.64
CA ILE A 150 -3.52 -5.38 18.43
C ILE A 150 -4.17 -4.10 17.89
N ALA A 151 -5.51 -4.03 17.92
CA ALA A 151 -6.24 -2.86 17.49
C ALA A 151 -5.77 -1.61 18.23
N ASN A 152 -5.77 -1.62 19.56
CA ASN A 152 -5.45 -0.46 20.39
C ASN A 152 -3.96 -0.15 20.47
N ASP A 153 -3.11 -1.18 20.53
CA ASP A 153 -1.65 -1.00 20.68
C ASP A 153 -0.98 -0.56 19.36
N TYR A 154 -1.57 -0.91 18.20
CA TYR A 154 -0.92 -0.64 16.92
C TYR A 154 -1.87 -0.15 15.82
N MET A 155 -2.88 -0.93 15.42
CA MET A 155 -3.58 -0.70 14.16
C MET A 155 -4.41 0.59 14.14
N LEU A 156 -5.12 0.91 15.21
CA LEU A 156 -5.92 2.14 15.29
C LEU A 156 -5.02 3.39 15.32
N PRO A 157 -4.03 3.52 16.23
CA PRO A 157 -3.17 4.70 16.27
C PRO A 157 -2.32 4.87 15.01
N TYR A 158 -1.80 3.78 14.46
CA TYR A 158 -1.03 3.80 13.21
C TYR A 158 -1.86 4.28 12.02
N ASN A 159 -3.04 3.69 11.81
CA ASN A 159 -3.88 4.06 10.68
C ASN A 159 -4.46 5.48 10.83
N LYS A 160 -4.79 5.91 12.05
CA LYS A 160 -5.21 7.29 12.29
C LYS A 160 -4.12 8.29 11.89
N LYS A 161 -2.85 7.97 12.17
CA LYS A 161 -1.71 8.79 11.76
C LYS A 161 -1.52 8.78 10.22
N ILE A 162 -1.61 7.63 9.56
CA ILE A 162 -1.40 7.50 8.12
C ILE A 162 -2.51 8.20 7.33
N PHE A 163 -3.77 7.96 7.68
CA PHE A 163 -4.90 8.51 6.94
C PHE A 163 -5.25 9.95 7.35
N SER A 164 -4.76 10.42 8.50
CA SER A 164 -5.06 11.76 9.05
C SER A 164 -6.57 12.08 9.06
N THR A 165 -7.40 11.05 9.27
CA THR A 165 -8.86 11.14 9.30
C THR A 165 -9.45 10.19 10.34
N ASP A 166 -10.75 10.35 10.60
CA ASP A 166 -11.48 9.41 11.43
C ASP A 166 -11.65 8.06 10.72
N LEU A 167 -11.18 6.99 11.36
CA LEU A 167 -11.23 5.65 10.79
C LEU A 167 -12.67 5.11 10.69
N ASP A 168 -13.62 5.69 11.39
CA ASP A 168 -15.05 5.35 11.29
C ASP A 168 -15.65 5.84 9.96
N SER A 169 -15.02 6.79 9.29
CA SER A 169 -15.41 7.25 7.96
C SER A 169 -14.87 6.36 6.82
N LEU A 170 -13.98 5.43 7.11
CA LEU A 170 -13.35 4.57 6.11
C LEU A 170 -14.08 3.24 5.97
N GLY A 171 -14.30 2.83 4.71
CA GLY A 171 -14.85 1.51 4.38
C GLY A 171 -13.78 0.41 4.33
N THR A 172 -14.21 -0.82 4.05
CA THR A 172 -13.37 -2.03 4.08
C THR A 172 -13.03 -2.60 2.69
N TYR A 173 -13.42 -1.94 1.60
CA TYR A 173 -13.27 -2.45 0.22
C TYR A 173 -11.81 -2.60 -0.27
N TRP A 174 -10.84 -1.98 0.41
CA TRP A 174 -9.42 -1.98 0.03
C TRP A 174 -8.55 -2.95 0.86
N LEU A 175 -9.13 -3.66 1.81
CA LEU A 175 -8.41 -4.49 2.80
C LEU A 175 -7.66 -5.68 2.19
N HIS A 176 -7.96 -6.04 0.94
CA HIS A 176 -7.21 -7.04 0.18
C HIS A 176 -5.71 -6.71 0.03
N LYS A 177 -5.32 -5.46 0.30
CA LYS A 177 -3.93 -4.98 0.31
C LYS A 177 -3.22 -5.21 1.65
N LEU A 178 -3.96 -5.54 2.71
CA LEU A 178 -3.38 -5.82 4.01
C LEU A 178 -2.91 -7.28 4.13
N PRO A 179 -1.98 -7.58 5.03
CA PRO A 179 -1.61 -8.95 5.34
C PRO A 179 -2.83 -9.78 5.73
N ASN A 180 -2.87 -11.00 5.23
CA ASN A 180 -3.91 -11.95 5.63
C ASN A 180 -3.31 -13.06 6.46
N VAL A 181 -3.23 -12.83 7.77
CA VAL A 181 -2.70 -13.76 8.75
C VAL A 181 -3.86 -14.39 9.51
N SER A 182 -3.94 -15.71 9.50
CA SER A 182 -4.92 -16.43 10.29
C SER A 182 -4.50 -16.56 11.75
N PHE A 183 -5.44 -16.78 12.66
CA PHE A 183 -5.10 -17.05 14.07
C PHE A 183 -4.19 -18.28 14.23
N LYS A 184 -4.40 -19.30 13.38
CA LYS A 184 -3.53 -20.49 13.33
C LYS A 184 -2.09 -20.11 12.98
N ASP A 185 -1.90 -19.20 12.02
CA ASP A 185 -0.56 -18.72 11.65
C ASP A 185 0.08 -17.92 12.78
N VAL A 186 -0.70 -17.08 13.49
CA VAL A 186 -0.23 -16.35 14.67
C VAL A 186 0.24 -17.31 15.77
N LEU A 187 -0.58 -18.32 16.11
CA LEU A 187 -0.21 -19.36 17.09
C LEU A 187 1.08 -20.08 16.68
N ARG A 188 1.13 -20.49 15.41
CA ARG A 188 2.32 -21.17 14.86
C ARG A 188 3.55 -20.28 14.90
N SER A 189 3.40 -18.98 14.61
CA SER A 189 4.50 -18.02 14.71
C SER A 189 5.09 -17.97 16.12
N CYS A 190 4.25 -17.96 17.14
CA CYS A 190 4.70 -17.95 18.54
C CYS A 190 5.38 -19.24 18.95
N LEU A 191 4.88 -20.40 18.48
CA LEU A 191 5.46 -21.71 18.81
C LEU A 191 6.81 -21.96 18.10
N ASP A 192 6.88 -21.65 16.81
CA ASP A 192 8.07 -21.88 15.97
C ASP A 192 9.06 -20.69 16.00
N ARG A 193 8.69 -19.58 16.64
CA ARG A 193 9.46 -18.32 16.71
C ARG A 193 9.85 -17.82 15.30
N LYS A 194 8.89 -17.87 14.39
CA LYS A 194 9.08 -17.49 12.98
C LYS A 194 7.75 -16.95 12.44
N ALA A 195 7.81 -15.92 11.57
CA ALA A 195 6.63 -15.39 10.92
C ALA A 195 5.96 -16.39 9.97
N PHE A 196 4.64 -16.49 10.05
CA PHE A 196 3.77 -17.26 9.16
C PHE A 196 2.61 -16.39 8.67
N GLY A 197 1.97 -16.81 7.59
CA GLY A 197 0.85 -16.13 6.97
C GLY A 197 1.19 -15.47 5.64
N SER A 198 0.16 -15.07 4.90
CA SER A 198 0.31 -14.37 3.63
C SER A 198 0.71 -12.91 3.88
N ILE A 199 1.93 -12.58 3.57
CA ILE A 199 2.45 -11.21 3.58
C ILE A 199 2.36 -10.72 2.14
N PRO A 200 1.60 -9.64 1.83
CA PRO A 200 1.60 -9.07 0.50
C PRO A 200 3.04 -8.71 0.12
N ALA A 201 3.52 -9.32 -0.95
CA ALA A 201 4.78 -8.91 -1.54
C ALA A 201 4.55 -7.54 -2.16
N HIS A 202 4.88 -6.50 -1.43
CA HIS A 202 5.10 -5.19 -2.03
C HIS A 202 6.50 -5.25 -2.64
N ALA A 203 6.52 -5.56 -3.92
CA ALA A 203 7.72 -5.45 -4.71
C ALA A 203 8.02 -3.98 -4.96
#